data_84162ea86b555abb4e7ccf2dbd77a3c8
#
_entry.id   84162ea86b555abb4e7ccf2dbd77a3c8
#
_cell.length_a   1.000
_cell.length_b   1.000
_cell.length_c   1.000
_cell.angle_alpha   90.00
_cell.angle_beta   90.00
_cell.angle_gamma   90.00
#
_symmetry.space_group_name_H-M   'P 1'
#
loop_
_entity.id
_entity.type
_entity.pdbx_description
1 polymer ?
#
loop_
_entity_poly.entity_id
_entity_poly.type
_entity_poly.pdbx_seq_one_letter_code
_entity_poly.pdbx_strand_id
1 'polypeptide(L)'
;KPDRRQRQMCIRDRNYLEFLRDIGRHFSVNRMLSFESVKSRLDREQSLSFLEFNYMILQAYDFYELNKRYNCKLQMGGSDQLGNIINGMELTRRISDERVFGLTSPLLTTSDGKKMGKSQDGAIWLNANMLSPYEFWQFWRNTTDADVARFLKLYTELPLDECSRLEKLEGSEVNDAKIILALSLIHI
;
A
#
# COMPACT_ATOMS: atom_id res chain seq x y z
N LYS A 1 -1.38 14.79 -7.20
CA LYS A 1 -0.42 13.86 -6.58
C LYS A 1 -0.89 13.65 -5.16
N PRO A 2 -1.15 12.40 -4.71
CA PRO A 2 -1.46 12.17 -3.31
C PRO A 2 -0.33 12.73 -2.48
N ASP A 3 -0.72 13.40 -1.45
CA ASP A 3 0.09 14.33 -0.71
C ASP A 3 1.34 13.65 -0.12
N ARG A 4 2.46 13.75 -0.79
CA ARG A 4 3.77 13.40 -0.22
C ARG A 4 4.10 14.25 1.01
N ARG A 5 3.29 15.24 1.36
CA ARG A 5 3.51 16.16 2.48
C ARG A 5 3.41 15.44 3.83
N GLN A 6 2.53 14.44 3.98
CA GLN A 6 2.44 13.70 5.25
C GLN A 6 3.72 12.94 5.59
N ARG A 7 4.42 12.40 4.59
CA ARG A 7 5.70 11.70 4.79
C ARG A 7 6.89 12.65 5.05
N GLN A 8 6.75 13.93 4.75
CA GLN A 8 7.80 14.92 4.95
C GLN A 8 7.67 15.68 6.26
N MET A 9 6.55 15.54 6.99
CA MET A 9 6.27 16.39 8.16
C MET A 9 7.25 16.21 9.29
N CYS A 10 7.68 14.99 9.59
CA CYS A 10 8.57 14.74 10.72
C CYS A 10 10.05 14.97 10.40
N ILE A 11 10.43 14.95 9.11
CA ILE A 11 11.82 15.11 8.65
C ILE A 11 12.12 16.57 8.28
N ARG A 12 11.10 17.35 7.91
CA ARG A 12 11.25 18.67 7.29
C ARG A 12 12.02 19.66 8.16
N ASP A 13 11.92 19.52 9.47
CA ASP A 13 12.46 20.44 10.46
C ASP A 13 13.75 19.94 11.11
N ARG A 14 14.35 18.85 10.59
CA ARG A 14 15.61 18.32 11.14
C ARG A 14 16.78 18.53 10.19
N ASN A 15 17.90 18.90 10.78
CA ASN A 15 19.20 18.89 10.10
C ASN A 15 19.58 17.45 9.75
N TYR A 16 20.00 17.22 8.51
CA TYR A 16 20.33 15.87 8.02
C TYR A 16 21.47 15.21 8.81
N LEU A 17 22.51 15.95 9.19
CA LEU A 17 23.64 15.42 9.96
C LEU A 17 23.22 14.99 11.35
N GLU A 18 22.36 15.79 12.01
CA GLU A 18 21.79 15.42 13.31
C GLU A 18 20.89 14.20 13.21
N PHE A 19 20.06 14.14 12.18
CA PHE A 19 19.23 12.97 11.89
C PHE A 19 20.07 11.71 11.68
N LEU A 20 21.13 11.80 10.90
CA LEU A 20 22.03 10.67 10.66
C LEU A 20 22.73 10.21 11.94
N ARG A 21 23.20 11.16 12.78
CA ARG A 21 23.84 10.88 14.05
C ARG A 21 22.88 10.23 15.05
N ASP A 22 21.67 10.78 15.19
CA ASP A 22 20.75 10.39 16.26
C ASP A 22 19.91 9.18 15.89
N ILE A 23 19.51 9.08 14.64
CA ILE A 23 18.61 8.03 14.13
C ILE A 23 19.37 6.99 13.31
N GLY A 24 20.24 7.42 12.38
CA GLY A 24 20.98 6.53 11.50
C GLY A 24 21.83 5.50 12.26
N ARG A 25 22.37 5.86 13.42
CA ARG A 25 23.15 4.95 14.30
C ARG A 25 22.40 3.69 14.74
N HIS A 26 21.07 3.70 14.68
CA HIS A 26 20.23 2.57 15.06
C HIS A 26 20.03 1.55 13.93
N PHE A 27 20.55 1.85 12.74
CA PHE A 27 20.41 1.01 11.56
C PHE A 27 21.74 0.41 11.13
N SER A 28 21.74 -0.88 10.82
CA SER A 28 22.88 -1.57 10.23
C SER A 28 22.69 -1.71 8.73
N VAL A 29 23.69 -1.30 7.94
CA VAL A 29 23.68 -1.44 6.48
C VAL A 29 23.47 -2.91 6.07
N ASN A 30 24.13 -3.85 6.74
CA ASN A 30 23.98 -5.28 6.44
C ASN A 30 22.53 -5.75 6.58
N ARG A 31 21.83 -5.29 7.63
CA ARG A 31 20.41 -5.59 7.81
C ARG A 31 19.55 -4.90 6.77
N MET A 32 19.84 -3.65 6.41
CA MET A 32 19.12 -2.93 5.38
C MET A 32 19.25 -3.61 4.01
N LEU A 33 20.41 -4.14 3.69
CA LEU A 33 20.65 -4.92 2.46
C LEU A 33 19.91 -6.27 2.43
N SER A 34 19.58 -6.84 3.59
CA SER A 34 18.88 -8.13 3.68
C SER A 34 17.37 -8.04 3.45
N PHE A 35 16.79 -6.84 3.43
CA PHE A 35 15.36 -6.68 3.15
C PHE A 35 15.02 -7.05 1.71
N GLU A 36 13.92 -7.78 1.53
CA GLU A 36 13.49 -8.31 0.22
C GLU A 36 13.38 -7.21 -0.85
N SER A 37 12.89 -6.02 -0.47
CA SER A 37 12.78 -4.88 -1.38
C SER A 37 14.12 -4.36 -1.91
N VAL A 38 15.19 -4.50 -1.14
CA VAL A 38 16.55 -4.12 -1.53
C VAL A 38 17.23 -5.28 -2.24
N LYS A 39 17.20 -6.47 -1.61
CA LYS A 39 17.83 -7.68 -2.13
C LYS A 39 17.37 -8.02 -3.54
N SER A 40 16.06 -8.03 -3.78
CA SER A 40 15.49 -8.34 -5.10
C SER A 40 15.91 -7.36 -6.20
N ARG A 41 16.23 -6.11 -5.86
CA ARG A 41 16.78 -5.12 -6.81
C ARG A 41 18.25 -5.37 -7.09
N LEU A 42 19.04 -5.65 -6.06
CA LEU A 42 20.46 -5.97 -6.21
C LEU A 42 20.65 -7.27 -7.00
N ASP A 43 19.86 -8.31 -6.72
CA ASP A 43 19.88 -9.58 -7.44
C ASP A 43 19.51 -9.44 -8.93
N ARG A 44 18.72 -8.40 -9.28
CA ARG A 44 18.34 -8.07 -10.67
C ARG A 44 19.24 -7.01 -11.29
N GLU A 45 20.33 -6.61 -10.65
CA GLU A 45 21.24 -5.54 -11.09
C GLU A 45 20.50 -4.21 -11.38
N GLN A 46 19.37 -3.98 -10.70
CA GLN A 46 18.61 -2.73 -10.84
C GLN A 46 19.22 -1.64 -9.96
N SER A 47 19.34 -0.45 -10.50
CA SER A 47 19.85 0.70 -9.74
C SER A 47 18.97 0.98 -8.52
N LEU A 48 19.63 1.22 -7.38
CA LEU A 48 19.00 1.64 -6.13
C LEU A 48 19.62 2.97 -5.73
N SER A 49 18.85 4.05 -5.78
CA SER A 49 19.36 5.35 -5.37
C SER A 49 19.57 5.42 -3.86
N PHE A 50 20.47 6.26 -3.41
CA PHE A 50 20.71 6.50 -1.99
C PHE A 50 19.44 6.94 -1.26
N LEU A 51 18.61 7.76 -1.90
CA LEU A 51 17.32 8.19 -1.33
C LEU A 51 16.36 7.01 -1.13
N GLU A 52 16.24 6.12 -2.12
CA GLU A 52 15.40 4.93 -2.01
C GLU A 52 15.91 3.97 -0.92
N PHE A 53 17.22 3.82 -0.80
CA PHE A 53 17.83 3.02 0.26
C PHE A 53 17.55 3.61 1.66
N ASN A 54 17.64 4.94 1.81
CA ASN A 54 17.35 5.61 3.08
C ASN A 54 15.86 5.72 3.41
N TYR A 55 14.96 5.46 2.44
CA TYR A 55 13.53 5.57 2.65
C TYR A 55 13.03 4.79 3.86
N MET A 56 13.57 3.60 4.10
CA MET A 56 13.20 2.77 5.25
C MET A 56 13.54 3.43 6.60
N ILE A 57 14.64 4.21 6.66
CA ILE A 57 15.02 4.96 7.87
C ILE A 57 14.04 6.13 8.08
N LEU A 58 13.70 6.82 6.99
CA LEU A 58 12.79 7.96 7.03
C LEU A 58 11.39 7.55 7.50
N GLN A 59 10.86 6.44 6.98
CA GLN A 59 9.55 5.92 7.39
C GLN A 59 9.59 5.37 8.83
N ALA A 60 10.67 4.74 9.23
CA ALA A 60 10.84 4.28 10.60
C ALA A 60 10.83 5.44 11.60
N TYR A 61 11.48 6.54 11.25
CA TYR A 61 11.49 7.75 12.07
C TYR A 61 10.09 8.38 12.15
N ASP A 62 9.35 8.43 11.06
CA ASP A 62 7.97 8.91 11.07
C ASP A 62 7.10 8.11 12.05
N PHE A 63 7.23 6.79 12.08
CA PHE A 63 6.47 5.96 13.02
C PHE A 63 6.87 6.25 14.48
N TYR A 64 8.16 6.38 14.76
CA TYR A 64 8.66 6.75 16.09
C TYR A 64 8.10 8.13 16.52
N GLU A 65 8.15 9.15 15.67
CA GLU A 65 7.65 10.48 15.99
C GLU A 65 6.11 10.51 16.16
N LEU A 66 5.37 9.74 15.34
CA LEU A 66 3.92 9.59 15.51
C LEU A 66 3.58 8.89 16.83
N ASN A 67 4.35 7.88 17.21
CA ASN A 67 4.19 7.26 18.53
C ASN A 67 4.45 8.28 19.65
N LYS A 68 5.57 8.99 19.60
CA LYS A 68 5.97 9.97 20.60
C LYS A 68 5.00 11.14 20.75
N ARG A 69 4.50 11.69 19.63
CA ARG A 69 3.65 12.89 19.63
C ARG A 69 2.17 12.56 19.84
N TYR A 70 1.69 11.45 19.28
CA TYR A 70 0.27 11.15 19.20
C TYR A 70 -0.10 9.78 19.80
N ASN A 71 0.86 9.12 20.48
CA ASN A 71 0.66 7.76 21.01
C ASN A 71 0.17 6.75 19.95
N CYS A 72 0.61 6.92 18.70
CA CYS A 72 0.28 6.01 17.61
C CYS A 72 0.93 4.64 17.87
N LYS A 73 0.14 3.60 18.07
CA LYS A 73 0.62 2.26 18.41
C LYS A 73 0.58 1.28 17.24
N LEU A 74 -0.11 1.61 16.15
CA LEU A 74 -0.29 0.70 15.02
C LEU A 74 0.04 1.41 13.70
N GLN A 75 0.90 0.78 12.89
CA GLN A 75 1.12 1.13 11.49
C GLN A 75 0.57 0.03 10.58
N MET A 76 -0.21 0.42 9.57
CA MET A 76 -0.80 -0.51 8.61
C MET A 76 -0.26 -0.25 7.21
N GLY A 77 -0.16 -1.31 6.39
CA GLY A 77 0.25 -1.18 4.99
C GLY A 77 0.06 -2.45 4.19
N GLY A 78 0.41 -2.40 2.90
CA GLY A 78 0.53 -3.61 2.09
C GLY A 78 1.75 -4.44 2.50
N SER A 79 1.80 -5.69 2.08
CA SER A 79 2.94 -6.59 2.38
C SER A 79 4.29 -6.07 1.88
N ASP A 80 4.30 -5.21 0.85
CA ASP A 80 5.49 -4.52 0.37
C ASP A 80 6.03 -3.46 1.36
N GLN A 81 5.24 -3.05 2.36
CA GLN A 81 5.63 -2.13 3.43
C GLN A 81 6.15 -2.83 4.69
N LEU A 82 6.12 -4.16 4.75
CA LEU A 82 6.47 -4.93 5.94
C LEU A 82 7.86 -4.56 6.49
N GLY A 83 8.87 -4.48 5.63
CA GLY A 83 10.23 -4.11 6.02
C GLY A 83 10.32 -2.72 6.64
N ASN A 84 9.63 -1.75 6.05
CA ASN A 84 9.59 -0.38 6.57
C ASN A 84 8.88 -0.30 7.93
N ILE A 85 7.77 -1.02 8.08
CA ILE A 85 7.00 -1.08 9.34
C ILE A 85 7.83 -1.72 10.45
N ILE A 86 8.49 -2.84 10.17
CA ILE A 86 9.38 -3.52 11.12
C ILE A 86 10.52 -2.59 11.58
N ASN A 87 11.11 -1.83 10.67
CA ASN A 87 12.13 -0.85 11.01
C ASN A 87 11.61 0.23 11.97
N GLY A 88 10.38 0.69 11.77
CA GLY A 88 9.72 1.65 12.68
C GLY A 88 9.48 1.07 14.08
N MET A 89 9.01 -0.19 14.15
CA MET A 89 8.82 -0.90 15.41
C MET A 89 10.14 -1.07 16.18
N GLU A 90 11.21 -1.48 15.49
CA GLU A 90 12.53 -1.66 16.07
C GLU A 90 13.15 -0.34 16.53
N LEU A 91 12.99 0.73 15.74
CA LEU A 91 13.49 2.05 16.10
C LEU A 91 12.80 2.57 17.36
N THR A 92 11.48 2.48 17.42
CA THR A 92 10.67 2.91 18.58
C THR A 92 11.11 2.14 19.84
N ARG A 93 11.23 0.82 19.74
CA ARG A 93 11.72 -0.02 20.85
C ARG A 93 13.12 0.39 21.33
N ARG A 94 14.04 0.70 20.40
CA ARG A 94 15.44 1.04 20.74
C ARG A 94 15.60 2.40 21.38
N ILE A 95 14.73 3.36 21.03
CA ILE A 95 14.86 4.75 21.53
C ILE A 95 14.02 4.96 22.79
N SER A 96 12.80 4.46 22.83
CA SER A 96 11.83 4.72 23.91
C SER A 96 11.44 3.51 24.74
N ASP A 97 11.97 2.33 24.41
CA ASP A 97 11.59 1.03 25.00
C ASP A 97 10.08 0.74 24.92
N GLU A 98 9.37 1.44 24.02
CA GLU A 98 7.93 1.23 23.80
C GLU A 98 7.65 0.16 22.75
N ARG A 99 6.55 -0.58 22.98
CA ARG A 99 6.06 -1.56 22.03
C ARG A 99 4.98 -0.96 21.13
N VAL A 100 5.22 -1.03 19.83
CA VAL A 100 4.27 -0.67 18.78
C VAL A 100 4.04 -1.85 17.84
N PHE A 101 2.99 -1.80 17.03
CA PHE A 101 2.52 -2.93 16.24
C PHE A 101 2.47 -2.59 14.76
N GLY A 102 2.66 -3.59 13.91
CA GLY A 102 2.48 -3.52 12.47
C GLY A 102 1.41 -4.50 12.01
N LEU A 103 0.59 -4.08 11.06
CA LEU A 103 -0.37 -4.93 10.37
C LEU A 103 -0.19 -4.79 8.86
N THR A 104 -0.01 -5.89 8.16
CA THR A 104 0.07 -5.87 6.70
C THR A 104 -1.01 -6.75 6.07
N SER A 105 -1.54 -6.28 4.94
CA SER A 105 -2.41 -7.07 4.07
C SER A 105 -1.67 -7.51 2.81
N PRO A 106 -2.07 -8.62 2.17
CA PRO A 106 -1.59 -8.96 0.84
C PRO A 106 -1.82 -7.82 -0.14
N LEU A 107 -0.95 -7.71 -1.14
CA LEU A 107 -1.13 -6.72 -2.21
C LEU A 107 -2.34 -7.09 -3.07
N LEU A 108 -3.11 -6.08 -3.43
CA LEU A 108 -4.16 -6.24 -4.42
C LEU A 108 -3.52 -6.38 -5.81
N THR A 109 -3.71 -7.55 -6.39
CA THR A 109 -3.28 -7.86 -7.75
C THR A 109 -4.49 -8.25 -8.59
N THR A 110 -4.39 -8.07 -9.88
CA THR A 110 -5.30 -8.69 -10.84
C THR A 110 -4.97 -10.17 -11.02
N SER A 111 -5.86 -10.95 -11.62
CA SER A 111 -5.66 -12.40 -11.85
C SER A 111 -4.41 -12.72 -12.68
N ASP A 112 -3.93 -11.77 -13.50
CA ASP A 112 -2.67 -11.87 -14.24
C ASP A 112 -1.41 -11.51 -13.41
N GLY A 113 -1.57 -11.28 -12.09
CA GLY A 113 -0.49 -10.99 -11.15
C GLY A 113 0.02 -9.55 -11.14
N LYS A 114 -0.57 -8.65 -11.96
CA LYS A 114 -0.19 -7.23 -11.94
C LYS A 114 -0.74 -6.52 -10.71
N LYS A 115 0.03 -5.59 -10.16
CA LYS A 115 -0.44 -4.74 -9.06
C LYS A 115 -1.55 -3.83 -9.54
N MET A 116 -2.69 -3.89 -8.86
CA MET A 116 -3.81 -2.99 -9.13
C MET A 116 -3.46 -1.53 -8.81
N GLY A 117 -3.93 -0.58 -9.63
CA GLY A 117 -3.71 0.86 -9.42
C GLY A 117 -2.34 1.40 -9.83
N LYS A 118 -1.48 0.59 -10.48
CA LYS A 118 -0.21 1.00 -11.08
C LYS A 118 -0.09 0.51 -12.53
N SER A 119 -1.17 0.55 -13.29
CA SER A 119 -1.11 0.22 -14.71
C SER A 119 -0.33 1.27 -15.49
N GLN A 120 0.25 0.89 -16.63
CA GLN A 120 0.86 1.83 -17.58
C GLN A 120 -0.17 2.84 -18.11
N ASP A 121 -1.45 2.50 -18.05
CA ASP A 121 -2.57 3.31 -18.51
C ASP A 121 -3.12 4.28 -17.45
N GLY A 122 -2.49 4.37 -16.28
CA GLY A 122 -2.83 5.31 -15.22
C GLY A 122 -3.57 4.69 -14.02
N ALA A 123 -3.77 5.51 -13.00
CA ALA A 123 -4.51 5.12 -11.81
C ALA A 123 -6.02 5.31 -12.03
N ILE A 124 -6.82 4.46 -11.40
CA ILE A 124 -8.27 4.66 -11.36
C ILE A 124 -8.58 5.75 -10.34
N TRP A 125 -9.09 6.85 -10.83
CA TRP A 125 -9.37 8.03 -10.02
C TRP A 125 -10.82 8.05 -9.57
N LEU A 126 -11.03 8.36 -8.29
CA LEU A 126 -12.38 8.56 -7.71
C LEU A 126 -12.93 9.96 -8.00
N ASN A 127 -12.06 10.91 -8.34
CA ASN A 127 -12.47 12.28 -8.65
C ASN A 127 -12.95 12.38 -10.11
N ALA A 128 -14.20 12.80 -10.30
CA ALA A 128 -14.83 12.94 -11.61
C ALA A 128 -14.11 13.91 -12.57
N ASN A 129 -13.32 14.87 -12.04
CA ASN A 129 -12.51 15.76 -12.87
C ASN A 129 -11.26 15.07 -13.45
N MET A 130 -10.88 13.91 -12.92
CA MET A 130 -9.69 13.15 -13.36
C MET A 130 -10.07 11.89 -14.16
N LEU A 131 -11.22 11.31 -13.89
CA LEU A 131 -11.79 10.18 -14.60
C LEU A 131 -13.32 10.33 -14.56
N SER A 132 -13.96 10.36 -15.72
CA SER A 132 -15.40 10.52 -15.78
C SER A 132 -16.14 9.36 -15.10
N PRO A 133 -17.35 9.57 -14.54
CA PRO A 133 -18.14 8.48 -13.95
C PRO A 133 -18.37 7.33 -14.92
N TYR A 134 -18.54 7.62 -16.21
CA TYR A 134 -18.71 6.61 -17.24
C TYR A 134 -17.44 5.76 -17.43
N GLU A 135 -16.27 6.39 -17.51
CA GLU A 135 -14.97 5.68 -17.64
C GLU A 135 -14.66 4.87 -16.38
N PHE A 136 -14.99 5.39 -15.19
CA PHE A 136 -14.88 4.66 -13.94
C PHE A 136 -15.78 3.41 -13.94
N TRP A 137 -17.04 3.55 -14.35
CA TRP A 137 -17.96 2.43 -14.50
C TRP A 137 -17.45 1.41 -15.53
N GLN A 138 -17.01 1.87 -16.70
CA GLN A 138 -16.46 1.00 -17.77
C GLN A 138 -15.24 0.21 -17.29
N PHE A 139 -14.36 0.80 -16.48
CA PHE A 139 -13.22 0.08 -15.92
C PHE A 139 -13.69 -1.15 -15.13
N TRP A 140 -14.62 -0.97 -14.21
CA TRP A 140 -15.14 -2.07 -13.38
C TRP A 140 -15.99 -3.06 -14.17
N ARG A 141 -16.74 -2.57 -15.15
CA ARG A 141 -17.51 -3.40 -16.10
C ARG A 141 -16.62 -4.31 -16.95
N ASN A 142 -15.41 -3.88 -17.25
CA ASN A 142 -14.42 -4.61 -18.06
C ASN A 142 -13.46 -5.45 -17.23
N THR A 143 -13.70 -5.62 -15.93
CA THR A 143 -12.95 -6.54 -15.06
C THR A 143 -12.95 -7.95 -15.63
N THR A 144 -11.83 -8.68 -15.51
CA THR A 144 -11.72 -10.07 -15.93
C THR A 144 -12.66 -10.97 -15.11
N ASP A 145 -13.21 -12.00 -15.71
CA ASP A 145 -14.15 -12.92 -15.04
C ASP A 145 -13.56 -13.49 -13.75
N ALA A 146 -12.28 -13.86 -13.80
CA ALA A 146 -11.55 -14.41 -12.65
C ALA A 146 -11.40 -13.44 -11.45
N ASP A 147 -11.52 -12.14 -11.68
CA ASP A 147 -11.37 -11.12 -10.63
C ASP A 147 -12.71 -10.67 -10.02
N VAL A 148 -13.84 -10.91 -10.71
CA VAL A 148 -15.15 -10.39 -10.33
C VAL A 148 -15.54 -10.78 -8.91
N ALA A 149 -15.50 -12.07 -8.60
CA ALA A 149 -15.89 -12.58 -7.28
C ALA A 149 -15.07 -11.97 -6.14
N ARG A 150 -13.75 -11.84 -6.35
CA ARG A 150 -12.85 -11.23 -5.38
C ARG A 150 -13.15 -9.74 -5.20
N PHE A 151 -13.40 -9.02 -6.28
CA PHE A 151 -13.67 -7.59 -6.21
C PHE A 151 -15.06 -7.27 -5.63
N LEU A 152 -16.06 -8.11 -5.85
CA LEU A 152 -17.34 -8.02 -5.15
C LEU A 152 -17.15 -8.07 -3.63
N LYS A 153 -16.37 -9.04 -3.13
CA LYS A 153 -16.08 -9.21 -1.70
C LYS A 153 -15.23 -8.07 -1.10
N LEU A 154 -14.35 -7.44 -1.90
CA LEU A 154 -13.39 -6.43 -1.41
C LEU A 154 -13.92 -4.99 -1.50
N TYR A 155 -14.75 -4.70 -2.49
CA TYR A 155 -15.08 -3.32 -2.85
C TYR A 155 -16.57 -2.99 -2.76
N THR A 156 -17.42 -3.97 -2.44
CA THR A 156 -18.86 -3.70 -2.29
C THR A 156 -19.34 -3.99 -0.88
N GLU A 157 -20.47 -3.42 -0.52
CA GLU A 157 -21.17 -3.71 0.75
C GLU A 157 -22.21 -4.83 0.60
N LEU A 158 -22.15 -5.60 -0.49
CA LEU A 158 -23.06 -6.72 -0.72
C LEU A 158 -22.87 -7.81 0.36
N PRO A 159 -23.96 -8.43 0.80
CA PRO A 159 -23.88 -9.58 1.69
C PRO A 159 -23.04 -10.71 1.09
N LEU A 160 -22.30 -11.44 1.94
CA LEU A 160 -21.40 -12.51 1.48
C LEU A 160 -22.11 -13.67 0.77
N ASP A 161 -23.35 -13.95 1.13
CA ASP A 161 -24.22 -14.92 0.44
C ASP A 161 -24.54 -14.48 -0.99
N GLU A 162 -24.81 -13.20 -1.20
CA GLU A 162 -25.03 -12.64 -2.53
C GLU A 162 -23.72 -12.65 -3.34
N CYS A 163 -22.58 -12.27 -2.76
CA CYS A 163 -21.29 -12.40 -3.41
C CYS A 163 -21.03 -13.87 -3.83
N SER A 164 -21.37 -14.84 -2.98
CA SER A 164 -21.19 -16.26 -3.25
C SER A 164 -22.17 -16.78 -4.32
N ARG A 165 -23.36 -16.19 -4.44
CA ARG A 165 -24.29 -16.47 -5.53
C ARG A 165 -23.74 -15.98 -6.87
N LEU A 166 -23.25 -14.74 -6.90
CA LEU A 166 -22.66 -14.12 -8.10
C LEU A 166 -21.37 -14.81 -8.57
N GLU A 167 -20.59 -15.35 -7.65
CA GLU A 167 -19.36 -16.11 -7.92
C GLU A 167 -19.61 -17.41 -8.72
N LYS A 168 -20.82 -17.96 -8.62
CA LYS A 168 -21.21 -19.22 -9.31
C LYS A 168 -21.74 -19.01 -10.73
N LEU A 169 -21.89 -17.75 -11.16
CA LEU A 169 -22.35 -17.45 -12.51
C LEU A 169 -21.27 -17.79 -13.53
N GLU A 170 -21.66 -18.35 -14.66
CA GLU A 170 -20.76 -18.81 -15.72
C GLU A 170 -21.18 -18.23 -17.08
N GLY A 171 -20.27 -18.24 -18.04
CA GLY A 171 -20.54 -17.80 -19.41
C GLY A 171 -21.03 -16.35 -19.49
N SER A 172 -22.16 -16.12 -20.16
CA SER A 172 -22.72 -14.77 -20.34
C SER A 172 -23.26 -14.14 -19.07
N GLU A 173 -23.64 -14.94 -18.05
CA GLU A 173 -24.22 -14.46 -16.79
C GLU A 173 -23.18 -13.74 -15.90
N VAL A 174 -21.86 -13.99 -16.09
CA VAL A 174 -20.80 -13.25 -15.41
C VAL A 174 -20.88 -11.75 -15.71
N ASN A 175 -21.44 -11.36 -16.88
CA ASN A 175 -21.65 -9.95 -17.21
C ASN A 175 -22.61 -9.25 -16.25
N ASP A 176 -23.60 -9.95 -15.71
CA ASP A 176 -24.51 -9.39 -14.71
C ASP A 176 -23.78 -9.11 -13.40
N ALA A 177 -22.91 -10.03 -12.97
CA ALA A 177 -22.06 -9.81 -11.81
C ALA A 177 -21.10 -8.60 -11.98
N LYS A 178 -20.55 -8.40 -13.20
CA LYS A 178 -19.73 -7.23 -13.54
C LYS A 178 -20.53 -5.92 -13.50
N ILE A 179 -21.77 -5.95 -13.97
CA ILE A 179 -22.67 -4.79 -13.91
C ILE A 179 -22.97 -4.45 -12.45
N ILE A 180 -23.31 -5.44 -11.63
CA ILE A 180 -23.56 -5.25 -10.20
C ILE A 180 -22.33 -4.66 -9.50
N LEU A 181 -21.13 -5.20 -9.76
CA LEU A 181 -19.87 -4.66 -9.25
C LEU A 181 -19.70 -3.19 -9.62
N ALA A 182 -19.81 -2.85 -10.90
CA ALA A 182 -19.61 -1.51 -11.41
C ALA A 182 -20.66 -0.52 -10.87
N LEU A 183 -21.92 -0.91 -10.77
CA LEU A 183 -22.99 -0.08 -10.20
C LEU A 183 -22.81 0.12 -8.69
N SER A 184 -22.44 -0.91 -7.95
CA SER A 184 -22.16 -0.79 -6.51
C SER A 184 -21.06 0.22 -6.23
N LEU A 185 -20.01 0.25 -7.07
CA LEU A 185 -18.86 1.14 -6.87
C LEU A 185 -19.12 2.60 -7.30
N ILE A 186 -19.98 2.83 -8.30
CA ILE A 186 -20.28 4.20 -8.73
C ILE A 186 -21.23 4.92 -7.77
N HIS A 187 -21.97 4.17 -6.94
CA HIS A 187 -22.94 4.71 -5.98
C HIS A 187 -22.37 4.85 -4.54
N ILE A 188 -21.11 4.49 -4.33
CA ILE A 188 -20.39 4.79 -3.11
C ILE A 188 -19.88 6.24 -3.19
#